data_be327376b4cef4a16a8a2796001f914d
#
_entry.id   be327376b4cef4a16a8a2796001f914d
#
_cell.length_a   1.000
_cell.length_b   1.000
_cell.length_c   1.000
_cell.angle_alpha   90.00
_cell.angle_beta   90.00
_cell.angle_gamma   90.00
#
_symmetry.space_group_name_H-M   'P 1'
#
loop_
_entity.id
_entity.type
_entity.pdbx_description
1 polymer ?
#
loop_
_entity_poly.entity_id
_entity_poly.type
_entity_poly.pdbx_seq_one_letter_code
_entity_poly.pdbx_strand_id
1 'polypeptide(L)'
;MKPGSTESFHGQELEFYLAEGNMNTRITHRTAAVAIAGLVGSVTLALQPALAATQLTGAGSTFVYPFFSKAFYTYSQQHSDVTVNYQSIGSGGGIQQFTAKTVDFGASDVPMNADELKRAGAPVVQVPVALGGEAITYNLPVSIPGGLRLTREVVADIFLGKISRWNDAALEKLNPRAQLPNLPIVTVHRSDGSGTTYIFTDFLSNVSKEWKDKVGTGKSVQWPGSNTVGGKGNEGVAGQVRQTSGAIGYVELAYAIENKMSTAQLENKSGKWLFCTESTVKTAAATKPNVSATDFSIVDRSGDNAYPISGYTWAFVYESPTDKVRGKMVKDVLSWVTGDDAQKIAGSLNYVPLPPSVQETAKKALAEVKV
;
A
#
# COMPACT_ATOMS: atom_id res chain seq x y z
N MET A 1 -54.56 -2.98 34.96
CA MET A 1 -54.69 -4.43 34.81
C MET A 1 -53.31 -5.03 34.57
N LYS A 2 -53.00 -6.09 35.23
CA LYS A 2 -51.75 -6.75 35.57
C LYS A 2 -50.82 -7.13 34.42
N PRO A 3 -49.56 -7.39 34.78
CA PRO A 3 -48.41 -7.65 33.90
C PRO A 3 -48.10 -9.14 33.79
N GLY A 4 -47.19 -9.51 32.92
CA GLY A 4 -46.56 -10.84 32.82
C GLY A 4 -45.64 -10.81 31.57
N SER A 5 -44.52 -11.44 31.52
CA SER A 5 -43.72 -12.26 32.46
C SER A 5 -42.30 -12.30 31.91
N THR A 6 -41.36 -12.26 32.81
CA THR A 6 -39.88 -12.51 32.62
C THR A 6 -39.66 -13.96 32.34
N GLU A 7 -38.81 -14.29 31.35
CA GLU A 7 -38.11 -15.58 31.30
C GLU A 7 -36.60 -15.37 31.29
N SER A 8 -35.99 -15.87 32.35
CA SER A 8 -34.55 -15.98 32.52
C SER A 8 -34.06 -17.29 31.90
N PHE A 9 -32.98 -17.27 31.13
CA PHE A 9 -32.24 -18.48 30.78
C PHE A 9 -30.98 -18.63 31.61
N HIS A 10 -30.96 -19.78 32.29
CA HIS A 10 -29.88 -20.25 33.16
C HIS A 10 -28.61 -20.60 32.37
N GLY A 11 -27.48 -20.33 33.04
CA GLY A 11 -26.18 -20.85 32.67
C GLY A 11 -26.05 -22.36 32.87
N GLN A 12 -25.24 -22.99 32.05
CA GLN A 12 -24.76 -24.34 32.28
C GLN A 12 -23.23 -24.29 32.50
N GLU A 13 -22.84 -24.56 33.74
CA GLU A 13 -21.49 -24.92 34.14
C GLU A 13 -21.19 -26.36 33.69
N LEU A 14 -20.02 -26.57 33.09
CA LEU A 14 -19.46 -27.89 32.82
C LEU A 14 -18.47 -28.25 33.94
N GLU A 15 -18.90 -29.13 34.83
CA GLU A 15 -18.02 -29.80 35.81
C GLU A 15 -17.17 -30.87 35.12
N PHE A 16 -15.85 -30.82 35.34
CA PHE A 16 -14.93 -31.91 35.04
C PHE A 16 -14.84 -32.88 36.21
N TYR A 17 -15.28 -34.10 36.00
CA TYR A 17 -15.12 -35.24 36.96
C TYR A 17 -13.70 -35.78 36.86
N LEU A 18 -12.96 -35.71 37.98
CA LEU A 18 -11.75 -36.48 38.24
C LEU A 18 -12.16 -37.83 38.81
N ALA A 19 -11.84 -38.90 38.10
CA ALA A 19 -11.98 -40.28 38.63
C ALA A 19 -10.59 -40.78 39.06
N GLU A 20 -10.35 -40.84 40.34
CA GLU A 20 -9.27 -41.63 40.95
C GLU A 20 -9.62 -43.11 40.95
N GLY A 21 -8.80 -43.92 40.32
CA GLY A 21 -8.88 -45.39 40.36
C GLY A 21 -7.63 -45.98 41.01
N ASN A 22 -7.73 -46.29 42.30
CA ASN A 22 -6.74 -47.03 43.04
C ASN A 22 -6.81 -48.53 42.67
N MET A 23 -5.73 -49.10 42.16
CA MET A 23 -5.60 -50.57 42.09
C MET A 23 -4.20 -51.02 42.49
N ASN A 24 -4.09 -51.46 43.75
CA ASN A 24 -2.97 -52.20 44.31
C ASN A 24 -2.92 -53.58 43.70
N THR A 25 -1.85 -53.91 42.98
CA THR A 25 -1.55 -55.34 42.69
C THR A 25 -0.08 -55.60 43.04
N ARG A 26 0.09 -56.42 44.12
CA ARG A 26 1.37 -57.01 44.51
C ARG A 26 1.77 -58.06 43.47
N ILE A 27 2.95 -57.93 42.88
CA ILE A 27 3.59 -58.99 42.11
C ILE A 27 4.95 -59.27 42.72
N THR A 28 5.10 -60.52 43.08
CA THR A 28 6.24 -61.14 43.73
C THR A 28 7.43 -61.28 42.77
N HIS A 29 8.62 -61.09 43.34
CA HIS A 29 9.94 -61.27 42.69
C HIS A 29 10.14 -62.69 42.16
N ARG A 30 10.57 -62.81 40.91
CA ARG A 30 11.42 -63.92 40.44
C ARG A 30 12.53 -63.35 39.60
N THR A 31 13.74 -63.43 40.12
CA THR A 31 15.02 -63.13 39.47
C THR A 31 15.25 -64.09 38.30
N ALA A 32 15.47 -63.50 37.12
CA ALA A 32 16.17 -64.18 36.03
C ALA A 32 17.14 -63.11 35.38
N ALA A 33 18.44 -63.32 35.66
CA ALA A 33 19.51 -62.55 35.06
C ALA A 33 19.71 -63.07 33.64
N VAL A 34 19.41 -62.16 32.65
CA VAL A 34 19.86 -62.37 31.28
C VAL A 34 20.74 -61.16 30.93
N ALA A 35 22.05 -61.42 30.80
CA ALA A 35 23.03 -60.46 30.34
C ALA A 35 22.83 -60.26 28.82
N ILE A 36 22.28 -59.13 28.40
CA ILE A 36 22.33 -58.69 27.02
C ILE A 36 23.29 -57.51 26.96
N ALA A 37 24.48 -57.74 26.42
CA ALA A 37 25.45 -56.70 26.01
C ALA A 37 24.85 -55.99 24.77
N GLY A 38 24.06 -54.95 24.99
CA GLY A 38 23.55 -54.09 23.94
C GLY A 38 24.51 -52.93 23.69
N LEU A 39 25.08 -52.89 22.49
CA LEU A 39 25.81 -51.73 21.97
C LEU A 39 24.91 -50.50 21.97
N VAL A 40 25.06 -49.63 22.97
CA VAL A 40 24.42 -48.32 22.95
C VAL A 40 25.23 -47.43 22.01
N GLY A 41 24.89 -47.47 20.72
CA GLY A 41 25.33 -46.46 19.76
C GLY A 41 24.64 -45.15 20.09
N SER A 42 25.33 -44.27 20.80
CA SER A 42 24.90 -42.90 21.04
C SER A 42 24.83 -42.16 19.70
N VAL A 43 23.67 -42.14 19.05
CA VAL A 43 23.37 -41.22 17.96
C VAL A 43 23.24 -39.84 18.61
N THR A 44 24.33 -39.12 18.72
CA THR A 44 24.29 -37.68 18.99
C THR A 44 23.65 -37.00 17.75
N LEU A 45 22.33 -36.80 17.77
CA LEU A 45 21.68 -35.82 16.93
C LEU A 45 22.33 -34.47 17.30
N ALA A 46 23.27 -34.02 16.49
CA ALA A 46 23.71 -32.65 16.51
C ALA A 46 22.51 -31.76 16.18
N LEU A 47 21.81 -31.24 17.21
CA LEU A 47 20.93 -30.09 17.03
C LEU A 47 21.80 -28.95 16.49
N GLN A 48 21.82 -28.80 15.16
CA GLN A 48 22.34 -27.58 14.58
C GLN A 48 21.42 -26.46 15.09
N PRO A 49 21.97 -25.41 15.73
CA PRO A 49 21.17 -24.27 16.09
C PRO A 49 20.60 -23.72 14.78
N ALA A 50 19.29 -23.71 14.64
CA ALA A 50 18.64 -23.00 13.56
C ALA A 50 19.07 -21.54 13.71
N LEU A 51 19.89 -21.05 12.80
CA LEU A 51 20.27 -19.65 12.75
C LEU A 51 18.97 -18.86 12.63
N ALA A 52 18.68 -18.00 13.61
CA ALA A 52 17.51 -17.16 13.58
C ALA A 52 17.54 -16.29 12.31
N ALA A 53 16.43 -16.25 11.58
CA ALA A 53 16.33 -15.43 10.39
C ALA A 53 16.68 -13.96 10.69
N THR A 54 17.48 -13.35 9.83
CA THR A 54 17.78 -11.91 9.92
C THR A 54 16.51 -11.13 9.58
N GLN A 55 16.04 -10.32 10.53
CA GLN A 55 14.91 -9.44 10.29
C GLN A 55 15.40 -8.12 9.68
N LEU A 56 15.00 -7.86 8.44
CA LEU A 56 15.14 -6.56 7.80
C LEU A 56 13.92 -5.68 8.12
N THR A 57 14.16 -4.38 8.23
CA THR A 57 13.11 -3.40 8.49
C THR A 57 13.01 -2.41 7.34
N GLY A 58 11.78 -2.17 6.86
CA GLY A 58 11.47 -1.12 5.91
C GLY A 58 10.34 -0.24 6.41
N ALA A 59 10.25 0.97 5.91
CA ALA A 59 9.13 1.86 6.26
C ALA A 59 8.79 2.81 5.11
N GLY A 60 7.52 3.22 5.04
CA GLY A 60 7.13 4.29 4.12
C GLY A 60 5.76 4.13 3.50
N SER A 61 5.73 4.27 2.18
CA SER A 61 4.51 4.33 1.37
C SER A 61 3.45 3.31 1.75
N THR A 62 2.24 3.80 1.98
CA THR A 62 1.05 2.96 2.13
C THR A 62 0.49 2.52 0.77
N PHE A 63 0.80 3.24 -0.31
CA PHE A 63 0.41 2.91 -1.67
C PHE A 63 0.91 1.51 -2.06
N VAL A 64 2.16 1.17 -1.77
CA VAL A 64 2.79 -0.11 -2.12
C VAL A 64 2.55 -1.22 -1.09
N TYR A 65 1.96 -0.91 0.06
CA TYR A 65 1.89 -1.83 1.20
C TYR A 65 1.19 -3.17 0.88
N PRO A 66 0.03 -3.23 0.21
CA PRO A 66 -0.59 -4.51 -0.16
C PRO A 66 0.36 -5.42 -0.96
N PHE A 67 1.08 -4.85 -1.93
CA PHE A 67 2.08 -5.57 -2.71
C PHE A 67 3.28 -6.00 -1.85
N PHE A 68 3.89 -5.09 -1.11
CA PHE A 68 5.05 -5.40 -0.27
C PHE A 68 4.75 -6.46 0.80
N SER A 69 3.59 -6.37 1.44
CA SER A 69 3.16 -7.36 2.44
C SER A 69 3.15 -8.78 1.86
N LYS A 70 2.53 -8.96 0.68
CA LYS A 70 2.48 -10.26 0.01
C LYS A 70 3.83 -10.69 -0.55
N ALA A 71 4.56 -9.77 -1.18
CA ALA A 71 5.86 -10.05 -1.77
C ALA A 71 6.89 -10.46 -0.70
N PHE A 72 7.00 -9.71 0.40
CA PHE A 72 7.95 -10.02 1.48
C PHE A 72 7.60 -11.31 2.21
N TYR A 73 6.31 -11.58 2.42
CA TYR A 73 5.89 -12.88 2.93
C TYR A 73 6.34 -14.01 2.00
N THR A 74 6.10 -13.89 0.69
CA THR A 74 6.50 -14.89 -0.30
C THR A 74 8.02 -15.06 -0.37
N TYR A 75 8.76 -13.95 -0.35
CA TYR A 75 10.23 -13.98 -0.29
C TYR A 75 10.73 -14.75 0.92
N SER A 76 10.21 -14.48 2.11
CA SER A 76 10.62 -15.16 3.35
C SER A 76 10.28 -16.65 3.37
N GLN A 77 9.27 -17.11 2.61
CA GLN A 77 9.01 -18.55 2.43
C GLN A 77 10.05 -19.24 1.54
N GLN A 78 10.68 -18.50 0.63
CA GLN A 78 11.71 -19.00 -0.28
C GLN A 78 13.13 -18.84 0.28
N HIS A 79 13.32 -17.91 1.23
CA HIS A 79 14.58 -17.52 1.85
C HIS A 79 14.43 -17.51 3.37
N SER A 80 14.56 -18.69 4.00
CA SER A 80 14.29 -18.88 5.42
C SER A 80 15.27 -18.16 6.36
N ASP A 81 16.38 -17.64 5.83
CA ASP A 81 17.39 -16.86 6.55
C ASP A 81 17.06 -15.36 6.65
N VAL A 82 16.01 -14.88 5.94
CA VAL A 82 15.61 -13.47 5.91
C VAL A 82 14.10 -13.31 6.10
N THR A 83 13.73 -12.39 6.99
CA THR A 83 12.36 -11.87 7.09
C THR A 83 12.36 -10.36 6.87
N VAL A 84 11.28 -9.82 6.32
CA VAL A 84 11.15 -8.37 6.10
C VAL A 84 9.92 -7.85 6.83
N ASN A 85 10.14 -6.94 7.76
CA ASN A 85 9.08 -6.19 8.44
C ASN A 85 8.95 -4.80 7.80
N TYR A 86 7.82 -4.53 7.14
CA TYR A 86 7.56 -3.23 6.51
C TYR A 86 6.49 -2.45 7.26
N GLN A 87 6.82 -1.24 7.66
CA GLN A 87 5.94 -0.32 8.38
C GLN A 87 5.24 0.62 7.39
N SER A 88 3.93 0.43 7.18
CA SER A 88 3.09 1.28 6.34
C SER A 88 2.72 2.57 7.07
N ILE A 89 3.58 3.61 6.98
CA ILE A 89 3.47 4.86 7.75
C ILE A 89 3.42 6.12 6.89
N GLY A 90 3.30 5.95 5.57
CA GLY A 90 3.33 7.01 4.58
C GLY A 90 4.75 7.39 4.15
N SER A 91 4.85 7.95 2.93
CA SER A 91 6.13 8.29 2.30
C SER A 91 6.97 9.23 3.14
N GLY A 92 6.36 10.25 3.75
CA GLY A 92 7.06 11.20 4.63
C GLY A 92 7.69 10.51 5.84
N GLY A 93 6.94 9.63 6.50
CA GLY A 93 7.44 8.84 7.64
C GLY A 93 8.56 7.89 7.21
N GLY A 94 8.44 7.24 6.05
CA GLY A 94 9.48 6.37 5.49
C GLY A 94 10.78 7.11 5.21
N ILE A 95 10.70 8.26 4.55
CA ILE A 95 11.86 9.13 4.30
C ILE A 95 12.51 9.56 5.62
N GLN A 96 11.69 9.94 6.61
CA GLN A 96 12.19 10.36 7.93
C GLN A 96 12.94 9.23 8.64
N GLN A 97 12.36 8.03 8.70
CA GLN A 97 13.02 6.87 9.33
C GLN A 97 14.26 6.43 8.58
N PHE A 98 14.22 6.45 7.24
CA PHE A 98 15.38 6.13 6.41
C PHE A 98 16.53 7.12 6.64
N THR A 99 16.26 8.43 6.61
CA THR A 99 17.29 9.44 6.86
C THR A 99 17.83 9.41 8.29
N ALA A 100 17.00 9.01 9.27
CA ALA A 100 17.41 8.75 10.65
C ALA A 100 18.16 7.42 10.84
N LYS A 101 18.28 6.59 9.79
CA LYS A 101 18.93 5.27 9.80
C LYS A 101 18.30 4.29 10.80
N THR A 102 17.00 4.40 11.05
CA THR A 102 16.25 3.51 11.95
C THR A 102 15.63 2.32 11.21
N VAL A 103 15.70 2.30 9.89
CA VAL A 103 15.27 1.21 9.02
C VAL A 103 16.35 0.89 7.98
N ASP A 104 16.33 -0.32 7.44
CA ASP A 104 17.30 -0.78 6.44
C ASP A 104 17.00 -0.18 5.05
N PHE A 105 15.73 0.07 4.75
CA PHE A 105 15.30 0.73 3.51
C PHE A 105 14.04 1.57 3.73
N GLY A 106 13.85 2.58 2.90
CA GLY A 106 12.62 3.38 2.88
C GLY A 106 11.85 3.17 1.58
N ALA A 107 10.57 3.61 1.55
CA ALA A 107 9.80 3.65 0.31
C ALA A 107 8.87 4.86 0.24
N SER A 108 8.70 5.42 -0.97
CA SER A 108 7.83 6.57 -1.25
C SER A 108 7.34 6.54 -2.70
N ASP A 109 6.13 7.08 -2.95
CA ASP A 109 5.56 7.16 -4.30
C ASP A 109 6.07 8.38 -5.09
N VAL A 110 7.07 9.02 -4.55
CA VAL A 110 7.87 10.06 -5.20
C VAL A 110 9.31 9.92 -4.75
N PRO A 111 10.30 10.08 -5.63
CA PRO A 111 11.70 10.08 -5.24
C PRO A 111 12.01 11.12 -4.15
N MET A 112 13.04 10.90 -3.37
CA MET A 112 13.58 11.89 -2.45
C MET A 112 14.06 13.13 -3.22
N ASN A 113 13.66 14.29 -2.76
CA ASN A 113 14.13 15.55 -3.30
C ASN A 113 15.54 15.91 -2.78
N ALA A 114 16.12 17.01 -3.30
CA ALA A 114 17.48 17.44 -2.96
C ALA A 114 17.69 17.65 -1.44
N ASP A 115 16.70 18.22 -0.73
CA ASP A 115 16.80 18.46 0.70
C ASP A 115 16.71 17.14 1.51
N GLU A 116 15.89 16.22 1.05
CA GLU A 116 15.76 14.88 1.66
C GLU A 116 17.04 14.06 1.46
N LEU A 117 17.62 14.10 0.25
CA LEU A 117 18.91 13.47 -0.05
C LEU A 117 20.03 14.09 0.79
N LYS A 118 20.04 15.41 0.94
CA LYS A 118 21.00 16.09 1.80
C LYS A 118 20.89 15.65 3.28
N ARG A 119 19.65 15.49 3.78
CA ARG A 119 19.42 14.98 5.15
C ARG A 119 19.84 13.53 5.34
N ALA A 120 19.81 12.71 4.29
CA ALA A 120 20.31 11.33 4.37
C ALA A 120 21.80 11.27 4.70
N GLY A 121 22.57 12.31 4.39
CA GLY A 121 23.97 12.47 4.79
C GLY A 121 24.96 11.53 4.07
N ALA A 122 24.49 10.72 3.12
CA ALA A 122 25.27 9.81 2.29
C ALA A 122 24.55 9.58 0.96
N PRO A 123 25.23 9.12 -0.09
CA PRO A 123 24.63 8.77 -1.36
C PRO A 123 23.52 7.73 -1.21
N VAL A 124 22.37 8.00 -1.86
CA VAL A 124 21.17 7.16 -1.83
C VAL A 124 20.84 6.68 -3.24
N VAL A 125 20.67 5.38 -3.35
CA VAL A 125 20.14 4.74 -4.56
C VAL A 125 18.61 4.69 -4.45
N GLN A 126 17.92 5.12 -5.49
CA GLN A 126 16.46 5.17 -5.57
C GLN A 126 15.98 4.21 -6.66
N VAL A 127 15.24 3.19 -6.27
CA VAL A 127 14.87 2.04 -7.09
C VAL A 127 13.37 2.04 -7.35
N PRO A 128 12.88 2.11 -8.60
CA PRO A 128 11.45 1.95 -8.87
C PRO A 128 11.03 0.50 -8.61
N VAL A 129 10.02 0.28 -7.76
CA VAL A 129 9.64 -1.06 -7.27
C VAL A 129 8.20 -1.44 -7.57
N ALA A 130 7.32 -0.47 -7.78
CA ALA A 130 5.92 -0.71 -8.10
C ALA A 130 5.36 0.39 -9.00
N LEU A 131 4.30 0.05 -9.73
CA LEU A 131 3.52 0.95 -10.57
C LEU A 131 2.05 0.74 -10.26
N GLY A 132 1.31 1.81 -10.00
CA GLY A 132 -0.11 1.76 -9.71
C GLY A 132 -0.86 3.03 -10.14
N GLY A 133 -2.17 3.03 -9.90
CA GLY A 133 -3.05 4.16 -10.18
C GLY A 133 -3.84 4.58 -8.95
N GLU A 134 -4.25 5.84 -8.92
CA GLU A 134 -5.10 6.37 -7.87
C GLU A 134 -6.55 6.48 -8.34
N ALA A 135 -7.42 5.69 -7.74
CA ALA A 135 -8.84 5.78 -7.98
C ALA A 135 -9.46 6.94 -7.20
N ILE A 136 -10.24 7.78 -7.89
CA ILE A 136 -11.12 8.72 -7.20
C ILE A 136 -12.33 7.95 -6.69
N THR A 137 -12.46 7.89 -5.37
CA THR A 137 -13.51 7.15 -4.66
C THR A 137 -14.53 8.10 -4.07
N TYR A 138 -15.78 7.65 -3.99
CA TYR A 138 -16.88 8.46 -3.44
C TYR A 138 -17.90 7.62 -2.68
N ASN A 139 -18.69 8.29 -1.84
CA ASN A 139 -19.76 7.66 -1.09
C ASN A 139 -21.05 8.48 -1.22
N LEU A 140 -21.94 8.00 -2.08
CA LEU A 140 -23.26 8.60 -2.31
C LEU A 140 -24.39 7.61 -1.97
N PRO A 141 -25.52 8.09 -1.40
CA PRO A 141 -26.67 7.24 -1.08
C PRO A 141 -27.50 6.87 -2.32
N VAL A 142 -26.97 7.09 -3.51
CA VAL A 142 -27.63 6.82 -4.80
C VAL A 142 -26.73 5.99 -5.70
N SER A 143 -27.32 5.10 -6.49
CA SER A 143 -26.60 4.38 -7.53
C SER A 143 -26.43 5.27 -8.77
N ILE A 144 -25.22 5.28 -9.34
CA ILE A 144 -24.92 6.02 -10.56
C ILE A 144 -24.67 5.00 -11.69
N PRO A 145 -25.63 4.81 -12.60
CA PRO A 145 -25.47 3.85 -13.70
C PRO A 145 -24.25 4.19 -14.57
N GLY A 146 -23.34 3.23 -14.70
CA GLY A 146 -22.10 3.41 -15.46
C GLY A 146 -20.97 4.12 -14.68
N GLY A 147 -21.18 4.45 -13.40
CA GLY A 147 -20.22 5.17 -12.56
C GLY A 147 -20.26 6.69 -12.72
N LEU A 148 -19.81 7.39 -11.69
CA LEU A 148 -19.68 8.84 -11.68
C LEU A 148 -18.63 9.29 -12.70
N ARG A 149 -18.95 10.30 -13.51
CA ARG A 149 -18.04 10.92 -14.48
C ARG A 149 -17.55 12.27 -13.96
N LEU A 150 -16.24 12.46 -13.97
CA LEU A 150 -15.58 13.69 -13.55
C LEU A 150 -14.56 14.10 -14.61
N THR A 151 -14.66 15.33 -15.15
CA THR A 151 -13.55 15.87 -15.95
C THR A 151 -12.37 16.18 -15.04
N ARG A 152 -11.19 16.33 -15.63
CA ARG A 152 -9.97 16.73 -14.94
C ARG A 152 -10.14 18.02 -14.15
N GLU A 153 -10.76 19.03 -14.79
CA GLU A 153 -11.01 20.34 -14.22
C GLU A 153 -12.03 20.27 -13.06
N VAL A 154 -13.10 19.47 -13.21
CA VAL A 154 -14.11 19.29 -12.17
C VAL A 154 -13.51 18.64 -10.92
N VAL A 155 -12.58 17.68 -11.06
CA VAL A 155 -11.84 17.15 -9.90
C VAL A 155 -11.08 18.26 -9.19
N ALA A 156 -10.35 19.11 -9.94
CA ALA A 156 -9.63 20.22 -9.35
C ALA A 156 -10.58 21.23 -8.66
N ASP A 157 -11.70 21.56 -9.26
CA ASP A 157 -12.67 22.50 -8.70
C ASP A 157 -13.37 21.96 -7.43
N ILE A 158 -13.58 20.65 -7.33
CA ILE A 158 -14.05 20.00 -6.09
C ILE A 158 -13.02 20.18 -4.97
N PHE A 159 -11.75 19.83 -5.22
CA PHE A 159 -10.71 19.92 -4.19
C PHE A 159 -10.26 21.36 -3.90
N LEU A 160 -10.54 22.32 -4.79
CA LEU A 160 -10.44 23.77 -4.53
C LEU A 160 -11.61 24.29 -3.68
N GLY A 161 -12.67 23.48 -3.46
CA GLY A 161 -13.88 23.89 -2.73
C GLY A 161 -14.85 24.76 -3.56
N LYS A 162 -14.63 24.93 -4.87
CA LYS A 162 -15.51 25.67 -5.78
C LYS A 162 -16.81 24.92 -6.04
N ILE A 163 -16.72 23.61 -6.26
CA ILE A 163 -17.87 22.72 -6.35
C ILE A 163 -18.02 22.07 -4.97
N SER A 164 -19.03 22.49 -4.23
CA SER A 164 -19.21 22.12 -2.82
C SER A 164 -20.45 21.25 -2.56
N ARG A 165 -21.23 20.95 -3.60
CA ARG A 165 -22.43 20.11 -3.51
C ARG A 165 -22.50 19.14 -4.68
N TRP A 166 -23.05 17.96 -4.42
CA TRP A 166 -23.17 16.92 -5.44
C TRP A 166 -24.15 17.25 -6.58
N ASN A 167 -25.19 18.03 -6.31
CA ASN A 167 -26.12 18.54 -7.33
C ASN A 167 -25.68 19.87 -7.98
N ASP A 168 -24.37 20.15 -8.00
CA ASP A 168 -23.84 21.27 -8.77
C ASP A 168 -24.10 21.04 -10.27
N ALA A 169 -24.43 22.11 -10.98
CA ALA A 169 -24.78 22.08 -12.41
C ALA A 169 -23.66 21.47 -13.28
N ALA A 170 -22.38 21.66 -12.90
CA ALA A 170 -21.26 21.05 -13.60
C ALA A 170 -21.25 19.52 -13.46
N LEU A 171 -21.59 19.00 -12.27
CA LEU A 171 -21.68 17.56 -12.03
C LEU A 171 -22.91 16.94 -12.68
N GLU A 172 -24.08 17.60 -12.61
CA GLU A 172 -25.31 17.13 -13.25
C GLU A 172 -25.16 17.04 -14.77
N LYS A 173 -24.52 18.03 -15.39
CA LYS A 173 -24.23 18.03 -16.84
C LYS A 173 -23.39 16.83 -17.28
N LEU A 174 -22.41 16.41 -16.47
CA LEU A 174 -21.56 15.26 -16.76
C LEU A 174 -22.26 13.93 -16.50
N ASN A 175 -23.27 13.93 -15.63
CA ASN A 175 -23.98 12.75 -15.14
C ASN A 175 -25.51 12.84 -15.35
N PRO A 176 -26.01 13.08 -16.59
CA PRO A 176 -27.42 13.41 -16.84
C PRO A 176 -28.38 12.27 -16.52
N ARG A 177 -27.88 11.05 -16.33
CA ARG A 177 -28.68 9.88 -15.93
C ARG A 177 -28.69 9.64 -14.42
N ALA A 178 -27.86 10.36 -13.67
CA ALA A 178 -27.77 10.26 -12.23
C ALA A 178 -28.66 11.34 -11.57
N GLN A 179 -29.44 10.94 -10.58
CA GLN A 179 -30.10 11.90 -9.71
C GLN A 179 -29.17 12.26 -8.56
N LEU A 180 -28.25 13.20 -8.83
CA LEU A 180 -27.27 13.62 -7.83
C LEU A 180 -27.97 14.31 -6.65
N PRO A 181 -27.70 13.93 -5.40
CA PRO A 181 -28.40 14.44 -4.24
C PRO A 181 -27.96 15.88 -3.91
N ASN A 182 -28.86 16.67 -3.33
CA ASN A 182 -28.52 17.96 -2.74
C ASN A 182 -27.75 17.75 -1.41
N LEU A 183 -26.53 17.21 -1.50
CA LEU A 183 -25.67 16.82 -0.38
C LEU A 183 -24.35 17.59 -0.46
N PRO A 184 -23.82 18.13 0.64
CA PRO A 184 -22.48 18.71 0.65
C PRO A 184 -21.42 17.69 0.25
N ILE A 185 -20.42 18.13 -0.52
CA ILE A 185 -19.23 17.34 -0.79
C ILE A 185 -18.27 17.46 0.40
N VAL A 186 -17.79 16.32 0.88
CA VAL A 186 -16.73 16.23 1.88
C VAL A 186 -15.48 15.71 1.17
N THR A 187 -14.47 16.55 0.99
CA THR A 187 -13.18 16.11 0.41
C THR A 187 -12.35 15.39 1.45
N VAL A 188 -11.95 14.16 1.16
CA VAL A 188 -11.09 13.35 2.03
C VAL A 188 -9.69 13.30 1.46
N HIS A 189 -8.73 13.69 2.28
CA HIS A 189 -7.32 13.76 1.89
C HIS A 189 -6.41 13.07 2.91
N ARG A 190 -5.13 12.96 2.62
CA ARG A 190 -4.14 12.40 3.55
C ARG A 190 -3.80 13.39 4.65
N SER A 191 -3.72 12.90 5.88
CA SER A 191 -3.29 13.67 7.05
C SER A 191 -1.80 13.49 7.38
N ASP A 192 -1.13 12.55 6.70
CA ASP A 192 0.31 12.24 6.81
C ASP A 192 1.07 12.72 5.57
N GLY A 193 2.39 12.76 5.65
CA GLY A 193 3.26 12.99 4.48
C GLY A 193 3.15 11.82 3.48
N SER A 194 2.54 12.04 2.34
CA SER A 194 2.05 11.01 1.42
C SER A 194 2.57 11.17 0.01
N GLY A 195 3.12 10.08 -0.55
CA GLY A 195 3.44 10.01 -1.96
C GLY A 195 2.19 9.95 -2.84
N THR A 196 1.11 9.27 -2.38
CA THR A 196 -0.20 9.30 -3.02
C THR A 196 -0.70 10.75 -3.14
N THR A 197 -0.62 11.54 -2.07
CA THR A 197 -0.94 12.97 -2.14
C THR A 197 -0.05 13.72 -3.15
N TYR A 198 1.22 13.37 -3.24
CA TYR A 198 2.11 14.02 -4.22
C TYR A 198 1.64 13.74 -5.66
N ILE A 199 1.35 12.48 -6.01
CA ILE A 199 0.87 12.10 -7.36
C ILE A 199 -0.46 12.81 -7.66
N PHE A 200 -1.39 12.83 -6.69
CA PHE A 200 -2.67 13.49 -6.84
C PHE A 200 -2.53 15.00 -7.02
N THR A 201 -1.71 15.67 -6.22
CA THR A 201 -1.50 17.13 -6.32
C THR A 201 -0.66 17.51 -7.55
N ASP A 202 0.21 16.61 -8.03
CA ASP A 202 0.89 16.78 -9.32
C ASP A 202 -0.13 16.74 -10.47
N PHE A 203 -1.06 15.78 -10.46
CA PHE A 203 -2.17 15.75 -11.39
C PHE A 203 -3.00 17.05 -11.32
N LEU A 204 -3.42 17.50 -10.14
CA LEU A 204 -4.21 18.72 -9.99
C LEU A 204 -3.46 19.98 -10.48
N SER A 205 -2.14 20.03 -10.28
CA SER A 205 -1.28 21.12 -10.77
C SER A 205 -1.13 21.11 -12.30
N ASN A 206 -1.23 19.93 -12.93
CA ASN A 206 -1.18 19.81 -14.39
C ASN A 206 -2.50 20.23 -15.06
N VAL A 207 -3.63 20.01 -14.39
CA VAL A 207 -4.96 20.24 -14.99
C VAL A 207 -5.60 21.56 -14.57
N SER A 208 -5.11 22.22 -13.51
CA SER A 208 -5.64 23.48 -12.99
C SER A 208 -4.53 24.47 -12.68
N LYS A 209 -4.51 25.57 -13.46
CA LYS A 209 -3.58 26.69 -13.17
C LYS A 209 -3.83 27.28 -11.78
N GLU A 210 -5.10 27.38 -11.37
CA GLU A 210 -5.45 27.92 -10.06
C GLU A 210 -4.94 27.03 -8.91
N TRP A 211 -5.08 25.70 -9.05
CA TRP A 211 -4.49 24.77 -8.09
C TRP A 211 -2.97 24.94 -8.03
N LYS A 212 -2.31 24.95 -9.18
CA LYS A 212 -0.85 25.10 -9.27
C LYS A 212 -0.36 26.37 -8.59
N ASP A 213 -1.05 27.48 -8.79
CA ASP A 213 -0.63 28.79 -8.26
C ASP A 213 -0.94 28.95 -6.76
N LYS A 214 -2.06 28.37 -6.26
CA LYS A 214 -2.52 28.55 -4.88
C LYS A 214 -2.07 27.46 -3.93
N VAL A 215 -1.95 26.23 -4.40
CA VAL A 215 -1.70 25.02 -3.57
C VAL A 215 -0.40 24.35 -3.97
N GLY A 216 -0.23 24.07 -5.28
CA GLY A 216 0.94 23.41 -5.83
C GLY A 216 0.95 21.89 -5.63
N THR A 217 2.14 21.30 -5.77
CA THR A 217 2.41 19.86 -5.67
C THR A 217 3.22 19.57 -4.42
N GLY A 218 2.83 18.53 -3.64
CA GLY A 218 3.58 18.17 -2.44
C GLY A 218 3.09 16.88 -1.77
N LYS A 219 3.96 16.30 -0.93
CA LYS A 219 3.58 15.16 -0.05
C LYS A 219 2.63 15.58 1.07
N SER A 220 2.52 16.88 1.32
CA SER A 220 1.58 17.53 2.23
C SER A 220 1.34 18.93 1.71
N VAL A 221 0.08 19.34 1.63
CA VAL A 221 -0.34 20.67 1.15
C VAL A 221 -1.40 21.25 2.07
N GLN A 222 -1.64 22.57 1.97
CA GLN A 222 -2.78 23.21 2.61
C GLN A 222 -4.02 22.97 1.74
N TRP A 223 -4.91 22.11 2.22
CA TRP A 223 -6.12 21.75 1.48
C TRP A 223 -7.11 22.90 1.49
N PRO A 224 -7.56 23.38 0.32
CA PRO A 224 -8.61 24.39 0.23
C PRO A 224 -9.97 23.83 0.65
N GLY A 225 -10.89 24.74 0.90
CA GLY A 225 -12.25 24.40 1.26
C GLY A 225 -12.47 24.24 2.77
N SER A 226 -13.72 24.37 3.19
CA SER A 226 -14.13 24.32 4.60
C SER A 226 -14.64 22.94 5.04
N ASN A 227 -14.91 22.04 4.09
CA ASN A 227 -15.47 20.71 4.35
C ASN A 227 -14.47 19.62 3.94
N THR A 228 -13.37 19.54 4.68
CA THR A 228 -12.28 18.60 4.40
C THR A 228 -12.02 17.71 5.61
N VAL A 229 -11.65 16.45 5.37
CA VAL A 229 -11.34 15.45 6.41
C VAL A 229 -10.02 14.76 6.08
N GLY A 230 -9.14 14.63 7.06
CA GLY A 230 -7.88 13.92 6.94
C GLY A 230 -8.00 12.44 7.29
N GLY A 231 -7.41 11.56 6.46
CA GLY A 231 -7.24 10.13 6.73
C GLY A 231 -5.76 9.76 6.75
N LYS A 232 -5.30 9.02 7.77
CA LYS A 232 -3.92 8.55 7.83
C LYS A 232 -3.76 7.31 6.94
N GLY A 233 -2.82 7.36 6.01
CA GLY A 233 -2.60 6.26 5.05
C GLY A 233 -3.71 6.17 3.98
N ASN A 234 -3.54 5.28 2.99
CA ASN A 234 -4.60 4.93 2.04
C ASN A 234 -5.80 4.29 2.76
N GLU A 235 -5.54 3.45 3.76
CA GLU A 235 -6.53 2.81 4.62
C GLU A 235 -7.40 3.83 5.37
N GLY A 236 -6.79 4.89 5.90
CA GLY A 236 -7.51 5.94 6.60
C GLY A 236 -8.40 6.77 5.67
N VAL A 237 -7.93 7.10 4.47
CA VAL A 237 -8.76 7.76 3.44
C VAL A 237 -9.92 6.85 3.02
N ALA A 238 -9.64 5.57 2.72
CA ALA A 238 -10.68 4.60 2.36
C ALA A 238 -11.74 4.48 3.48
N GLY A 239 -11.31 4.41 4.74
CA GLY A 239 -12.21 4.36 5.90
C GLY A 239 -13.10 5.60 6.00
N GLN A 240 -12.53 6.80 5.87
CA GLN A 240 -13.27 8.08 5.93
C GLN A 240 -14.29 8.20 4.79
N VAL A 241 -13.90 7.87 3.55
CA VAL A 241 -14.82 7.91 2.41
C VAL A 241 -16.00 6.95 2.63
N ARG A 242 -15.75 5.72 3.07
CA ARG A 242 -16.80 4.71 3.31
C ARG A 242 -17.78 5.11 4.40
N GLN A 243 -17.31 5.80 5.43
CA GLN A 243 -18.13 6.17 6.60
C GLN A 243 -18.87 7.49 6.45
N THR A 244 -18.44 8.35 5.50
CA THR A 244 -18.95 9.71 5.37
C THR A 244 -19.84 9.82 4.11
N SER A 245 -21.13 10.01 4.29
CA SER A 245 -22.05 10.27 3.16
C SER A 245 -21.69 11.60 2.49
N GLY A 246 -21.59 11.60 1.16
CA GLY A 246 -21.15 12.76 0.37
C GLY A 246 -19.63 12.92 0.29
N ALA A 247 -18.86 11.97 0.80
CA ALA A 247 -17.41 12.01 0.71
C ALA A 247 -16.91 11.70 -0.71
N ILE A 248 -15.79 12.34 -1.05
CA ILE A 248 -14.95 12.04 -2.22
C ILE A 248 -13.48 12.09 -1.79
N GLY A 249 -12.68 11.13 -2.25
CA GLY A 249 -11.26 11.04 -1.93
C GLY A 249 -10.49 10.29 -3.01
N TYR A 250 -9.20 10.09 -2.77
CA TYR A 250 -8.27 9.38 -3.66
C TYR A 250 -7.51 8.31 -2.88
N VAL A 251 -7.42 7.14 -3.44
CA VAL A 251 -6.67 6.01 -2.87
C VAL A 251 -6.00 5.21 -3.99
N GLU A 252 -4.95 4.49 -3.64
CA GLU A 252 -4.40 3.49 -4.56
C GLU A 252 -5.47 2.42 -4.88
N LEU A 253 -5.44 1.90 -6.11
CA LEU A 253 -6.49 1.05 -6.69
C LEU A 253 -6.79 -0.20 -5.86
N ALA A 254 -5.78 -0.88 -5.29
CA ALA A 254 -6.00 -2.08 -4.49
C ALA A 254 -6.90 -1.80 -3.28
N TYR A 255 -6.71 -0.63 -2.62
CA TYR A 255 -7.59 -0.23 -1.50
C TYR A 255 -9.04 0.01 -1.94
N ALA A 256 -9.25 0.59 -3.12
CA ALA A 256 -10.60 0.79 -3.64
C ALA A 256 -11.29 -0.55 -3.90
N ILE A 257 -10.57 -1.51 -4.49
CA ILE A 257 -11.09 -2.85 -4.82
C ILE A 257 -11.34 -3.67 -3.55
N GLU A 258 -10.35 -3.79 -2.66
CA GLU A 258 -10.45 -4.56 -1.41
C GLU A 258 -11.61 -4.07 -0.52
N ASN A 259 -11.82 -2.76 -0.49
CA ASN A 259 -12.89 -2.14 0.28
C ASN A 259 -14.21 -2.01 -0.48
N LYS A 260 -14.30 -2.52 -1.72
CA LYS A 260 -15.50 -2.47 -2.58
C LYS A 260 -16.08 -1.06 -2.71
N MET A 261 -15.19 -0.08 -2.89
CA MET A 261 -15.56 1.33 -2.98
C MET A 261 -16.12 1.67 -4.37
N SER A 262 -17.05 2.61 -4.43
CA SER A 262 -17.44 3.24 -5.68
C SER A 262 -16.31 4.11 -6.21
N THR A 263 -15.95 3.95 -7.49
CA THR A 263 -14.91 4.72 -8.16
C THR A 263 -15.47 5.51 -9.34
N ALA A 264 -14.92 6.69 -9.59
CA ALA A 264 -15.30 7.54 -10.69
C ALA A 264 -14.56 7.18 -11.98
N GLN A 265 -15.20 7.41 -13.12
CA GLN A 265 -14.53 7.55 -14.40
C GLN A 265 -13.95 8.96 -14.50
N LEU A 266 -12.67 9.05 -14.84
CA LEU A 266 -12.03 10.33 -15.14
C LEU A 266 -11.93 10.54 -16.64
N GLU A 267 -12.21 11.75 -17.09
CA GLU A 267 -11.84 12.16 -18.43
C GLU A 267 -10.33 12.34 -18.51
N ASN A 268 -9.69 11.67 -19.47
CA ASN A 268 -8.26 11.83 -19.69
C ASN A 268 -7.96 12.96 -20.68
N LYS A 269 -6.68 13.22 -20.91
CA LYS A 269 -6.21 14.27 -21.82
C LYS A 269 -6.68 14.12 -23.27
N SER A 270 -7.05 12.89 -23.69
CA SER A 270 -7.62 12.57 -24.99
C SER A 270 -9.16 12.63 -25.02
N GLY A 271 -9.82 13.10 -23.96
CA GLY A 271 -11.28 13.20 -23.87
C GLY A 271 -11.99 11.84 -23.69
N LYS A 272 -11.28 10.81 -23.20
CA LYS A 272 -11.86 9.49 -22.96
C LYS A 272 -12.18 9.30 -21.48
N TRP A 273 -13.31 8.66 -21.19
CA TRP A 273 -13.75 8.32 -19.84
C TRP A 273 -13.17 6.99 -19.40
N LEU A 274 -12.34 7.00 -18.38
CA LEU A 274 -11.59 5.81 -17.93
C LEU A 274 -11.79 5.56 -16.44
N PHE A 275 -12.03 4.31 -16.09
CA PHE A 275 -11.79 3.84 -14.72
C PHE A 275 -10.28 3.63 -14.49
N CYS A 276 -9.86 3.78 -13.23
CA CYS A 276 -8.57 3.29 -12.80
C CYS A 276 -8.56 1.76 -12.86
N THR A 277 -7.74 1.19 -13.72
CA THR A 277 -7.56 -0.26 -13.89
C THR A 277 -6.10 -0.54 -14.21
N GLU A 278 -5.64 -1.78 -13.99
CA GLU A 278 -4.30 -2.20 -14.41
C GLU A 278 -4.01 -1.81 -15.88
N SER A 279 -4.95 -2.09 -16.79
CA SER A 279 -4.79 -1.82 -18.21
C SER A 279 -4.64 -0.34 -18.54
N THR A 280 -5.44 0.54 -17.90
CA THR A 280 -5.39 1.98 -18.17
C THR A 280 -4.17 2.65 -17.55
N VAL A 281 -3.70 2.18 -16.39
CA VAL A 281 -2.44 2.60 -15.75
C VAL A 281 -1.24 2.11 -16.56
N LYS A 282 -1.25 0.87 -17.04
CA LYS A 282 -0.21 0.33 -17.94
C LYS A 282 -0.06 1.17 -19.20
N THR A 283 -1.18 1.61 -19.78
CA THR A 283 -1.15 2.50 -20.96
C THR A 283 -0.53 3.86 -20.61
N ALA A 284 -0.84 4.45 -19.46
CA ALA A 284 -0.22 5.69 -19.01
C ALA A 284 1.31 5.54 -18.90
N ALA A 285 1.79 4.47 -18.26
CA ALA A 285 3.21 4.18 -18.13
C ALA A 285 3.90 3.97 -19.48
N ALA A 286 3.26 3.31 -20.43
CA ALA A 286 3.80 3.07 -21.78
C ALA A 286 4.05 4.38 -22.55
N THR A 287 3.37 5.48 -22.23
CA THR A 287 3.62 6.80 -22.85
C THR A 287 4.95 7.43 -22.42
N LYS A 288 5.56 6.93 -21.33
CA LYS A 288 6.86 7.37 -20.83
C LYS A 288 7.68 6.14 -20.37
N PRO A 289 8.26 5.39 -21.32
CA PRO A 289 8.94 4.13 -21.02
C PRO A 289 10.22 4.30 -20.18
N ASN A 290 10.82 5.48 -20.21
CA ASN A 290 12.03 5.79 -19.45
C ASN A 290 11.69 6.71 -18.29
N VAL A 291 11.94 6.25 -17.07
CA VAL A 291 11.77 7.04 -15.85
C VAL A 291 13.05 7.01 -15.04
N SER A 292 13.27 8.08 -14.28
CA SER A 292 14.39 8.22 -13.35
C SER A 292 13.94 8.97 -12.10
N ALA A 293 14.76 9.00 -11.07
CA ALA A 293 14.44 9.75 -9.85
C ALA A 293 14.26 11.28 -10.07
N THR A 294 14.74 11.80 -11.19
CA THR A 294 14.60 13.23 -11.57
C THR A 294 13.55 13.47 -12.66
N ASP A 295 13.07 12.42 -13.32
CA ASP A 295 12.05 12.48 -14.38
C ASP A 295 11.09 11.28 -14.30
N PHE A 296 10.20 11.28 -13.32
CA PHE A 296 9.38 10.14 -12.93
C PHE A 296 7.88 10.30 -13.17
N SER A 297 7.36 11.53 -13.26
CA SER A 297 5.91 11.76 -13.33
C SER A 297 5.31 11.22 -14.62
N ILE A 298 4.24 10.46 -14.46
CA ILE A 298 3.41 9.92 -15.53
C ILE A 298 1.95 10.35 -15.41
N VAL A 299 1.68 11.43 -14.67
CA VAL A 299 0.33 12.00 -14.54
C VAL A 299 -0.10 12.72 -15.81
N ASP A 300 -1.40 12.74 -16.08
CA ASP A 300 -2.06 13.43 -17.20
C ASP A 300 -1.38 13.21 -18.58
N ARG A 301 -0.95 11.96 -18.82
CA ARG A 301 -0.32 11.59 -20.10
C ARG A 301 -1.34 11.53 -21.22
N SER A 302 -0.90 11.86 -22.45
CA SER A 302 -1.70 11.72 -23.66
C SER A 302 -1.82 10.24 -24.04
N GLY A 303 -2.98 9.83 -24.55
CA GLY A 303 -3.27 8.46 -25.01
C GLY A 303 -4.72 8.08 -24.68
N ASP A 304 -5.42 7.45 -25.64
CA ASP A 304 -6.86 7.17 -25.50
C ASP A 304 -7.20 6.37 -24.24
N ASN A 305 -6.33 5.44 -23.82
CA ASN A 305 -6.51 4.61 -22.65
C ASN A 305 -5.53 4.93 -21.51
N ALA A 306 -4.87 6.09 -21.53
CA ALA A 306 -3.96 6.49 -20.47
C ALA A 306 -4.72 7.09 -19.28
N TYR A 307 -4.68 6.40 -18.12
CA TYR A 307 -5.34 6.86 -16.90
C TYR A 307 -4.59 8.06 -16.30
N PRO A 308 -5.29 9.15 -15.93
CA PRO A 308 -4.64 10.41 -15.60
C PRO A 308 -3.80 10.41 -14.33
N ILE A 309 -4.16 9.58 -13.33
CA ILE A 309 -3.52 9.61 -12.01
C ILE A 309 -2.79 8.30 -11.79
N SER A 310 -1.56 8.23 -12.32
CA SER A 310 -0.71 7.05 -12.29
C SER A 310 0.68 7.41 -11.79
N GLY A 311 1.36 6.50 -11.07
CA GLY A 311 2.68 6.78 -10.53
C GLY A 311 3.44 5.54 -10.08
N TYR A 312 4.72 5.74 -9.80
CA TYR A 312 5.65 4.71 -9.34
C TYR A 312 5.93 4.86 -7.85
N THR A 313 6.10 3.74 -7.16
CA THR A 313 6.76 3.71 -5.85
C THR A 313 8.25 3.42 -6.02
N TRP A 314 9.06 4.09 -5.22
CA TRP A 314 10.52 4.02 -5.17
C TRP A 314 10.97 3.53 -3.81
N ALA A 315 11.85 2.53 -3.78
CA ALA A 315 12.58 2.14 -2.59
C ALA A 315 13.91 2.92 -2.50
N PHE A 316 14.35 3.21 -1.28
CA PHE A 316 15.58 3.93 -1.00
C PHE A 316 16.53 3.05 -0.21
N VAL A 317 17.76 2.98 -0.66
CA VAL A 317 18.87 2.30 0.02
C VAL A 317 20.13 3.16 -0.04
N TYR A 318 20.99 3.06 0.97
CA TYR A 318 22.28 3.72 0.89
C TYR A 318 23.16 3.04 -0.16
N GLU A 319 23.87 3.83 -0.98
CA GLU A 319 24.83 3.30 -1.97
C GLU A 319 25.92 2.46 -1.29
N SER A 320 26.38 2.88 -0.12
CA SER A 320 27.35 2.17 0.70
C SER A 320 26.79 1.95 2.11
N PRO A 321 26.03 0.88 2.34
CA PRO A 321 25.48 0.57 3.66
C PRO A 321 26.62 0.33 4.68
N THR A 322 26.43 0.78 5.93
CA THR A 322 27.42 0.57 7.00
C THR A 322 27.56 -0.92 7.34
N ASP A 323 26.43 -1.63 7.42
CA ASP A 323 26.40 -3.09 7.54
C ASP A 323 26.29 -3.70 6.14
N LYS A 324 27.38 -4.24 5.65
CA LYS A 324 27.47 -4.84 4.30
C LYS A 324 26.63 -6.09 4.15
N VAL A 325 26.48 -6.88 5.21
CA VAL A 325 25.70 -8.12 5.19
C VAL A 325 24.21 -7.76 5.07
N ARG A 326 23.70 -6.86 5.93
CA ARG A 326 22.32 -6.37 5.85
C ARG A 326 22.08 -5.64 4.52
N GLY A 327 23.03 -4.83 4.07
CA GLY A 327 22.93 -4.13 2.79
C GLY A 327 22.79 -5.09 1.61
N LYS A 328 23.54 -6.20 1.62
CA LYS A 328 23.41 -7.26 0.62
C LYS A 328 22.03 -7.90 0.66
N MET A 329 21.53 -8.23 1.83
CA MET A 329 20.20 -8.82 1.99
C MET A 329 19.10 -7.88 1.49
N VAL A 330 19.18 -6.57 1.77
CA VAL A 330 18.24 -5.57 1.23
C VAL A 330 18.32 -5.50 -0.29
N LYS A 331 19.53 -5.50 -0.86
CA LYS A 331 19.75 -5.53 -2.31
C LYS A 331 19.12 -6.77 -2.94
N ASP A 332 19.29 -7.94 -2.34
CA ASP A 332 18.75 -9.21 -2.83
C ASP A 332 17.20 -9.19 -2.78
N VAL A 333 16.61 -8.74 -1.66
CA VAL A 333 15.16 -8.57 -1.51
C VAL A 333 14.59 -7.62 -2.58
N LEU A 334 15.19 -6.44 -2.77
CA LEU A 334 14.70 -5.48 -3.75
C LEU A 334 14.94 -5.95 -5.19
N SER A 335 16.00 -6.70 -5.45
CA SER A 335 16.23 -7.34 -6.74
C SER A 335 15.14 -8.38 -7.05
N TRP A 336 14.75 -9.17 -6.05
CA TRP A 336 13.66 -10.10 -6.19
C TRP A 336 12.30 -9.39 -6.36
N VAL A 337 12.04 -8.32 -5.59
CA VAL A 337 10.80 -7.51 -5.70
C VAL A 337 10.62 -6.93 -7.10
N THR A 338 11.70 -6.52 -7.75
CA THR A 338 11.67 -5.95 -9.12
C THR A 338 11.74 -7.00 -10.21
N GLY A 339 11.93 -8.28 -9.85
CA GLY A 339 11.97 -9.42 -10.76
C GLY A 339 10.56 -9.95 -11.11
N ASP A 340 10.52 -10.83 -12.12
CA ASP A 340 9.26 -11.30 -12.73
C ASP A 340 8.31 -11.98 -11.74
N ASP A 341 8.82 -12.77 -10.79
CA ASP A 341 7.95 -13.51 -9.88
C ASP A 341 7.22 -12.59 -8.89
N ALA A 342 7.91 -11.60 -8.33
CA ALA A 342 7.25 -10.60 -7.50
C ALA A 342 6.32 -9.70 -8.32
N GLN A 343 6.70 -9.37 -9.56
CA GLN A 343 5.85 -8.55 -10.43
C GLN A 343 4.57 -9.27 -10.90
N LYS A 344 4.57 -10.61 -10.95
CA LYS A 344 3.32 -11.40 -11.10
C LYS A 344 2.42 -11.26 -9.85
N ILE A 345 3.02 -11.21 -8.64
CA ILE A 345 2.27 -10.94 -7.41
C ILE A 345 1.65 -9.54 -7.47
N ALA A 346 2.42 -8.53 -7.91
CA ALA A 346 1.90 -7.17 -8.10
C ALA A 346 0.65 -7.17 -9.01
N GLY A 347 0.71 -7.82 -10.18
CA GLY A 347 -0.43 -7.97 -11.08
C GLY A 347 -1.64 -8.64 -10.43
N SER A 348 -1.44 -9.68 -9.61
CA SER A 348 -2.53 -10.36 -8.90
C SER A 348 -3.25 -9.48 -7.86
N LEU A 349 -2.64 -8.36 -7.47
CA LEU A 349 -3.14 -7.38 -6.50
C LEU A 349 -3.57 -6.06 -7.16
N ASN A 350 -3.80 -6.06 -8.48
CA ASN A 350 -4.22 -4.90 -9.28
C ASN A 350 -3.16 -3.78 -9.42
N TYR A 351 -1.90 -4.04 -9.06
CA TYR A 351 -0.79 -3.21 -9.50
C TYR A 351 -0.43 -3.54 -10.95
N VAL A 352 0.25 -2.63 -11.61
CA VAL A 352 0.81 -2.91 -12.94
C VAL A 352 2.22 -3.49 -12.75
N PRO A 353 2.51 -4.68 -13.28
CA PRO A 353 3.89 -5.16 -13.35
C PRO A 353 4.81 -4.12 -14.00
N LEU A 354 5.99 -3.90 -13.43
CA LEU A 354 6.94 -2.93 -13.96
C LEU A 354 7.24 -3.22 -15.43
N PRO A 355 7.14 -2.21 -16.32
CA PRO A 355 7.57 -2.39 -17.71
C PRO A 355 9.04 -2.84 -17.79
N PRO A 356 9.44 -3.63 -18.81
CA PRO A 356 10.82 -4.13 -18.91
C PRO A 356 11.89 -3.03 -18.87
N SER A 357 11.63 -1.85 -19.45
CA SER A 357 12.54 -0.71 -19.37
C SER A 357 12.71 -0.17 -17.94
N VAL A 358 11.65 -0.25 -17.12
CA VAL A 358 11.69 0.18 -15.72
C VAL A 358 12.33 -0.89 -14.83
N GLN A 359 12.12 -2.18 -15.11
CA GLN A 359 12.87 -3.26 -14.45
C GLN A 359 14.38 -3.14 -14.71
N GLU A 360 14.78 -2.78 -15.94
CA GLU A 360 16.18 -2.54 -16.26
C GLU A 360 16.72 -1.29 -15.53
N THR A 361 15.92 -0.24 -15.39
CA THR A 361 16.26 0.93 -14.55
C THR A 361 16.47 0.52 -13.09
N ALA A 362 15.58 -0.30 -12.53
CA ALA A 362 15.72 -0.81 -11.16
C ALA A 362 16.99 -1.65 -10.99
N LYS A 363 17.27 -2.55 -11.94
CA LYS A 363 18.47 -3.38 -11.94
C LYS A 363 19.75 -2.55 -11.97
N LYS A 364 19.82 -1.52 -12.84
CA LYS A 364 20.96 -0.61 -12.91
C LYS A 364 21.14 0.15 -11.60
N ALA A 365 20.06 0.68 -11.02
CA ALA A 365 20.10 1.35 -9.75
C ALA A 365 20.63 0.42 -8.63
N LEU A 366 20.12 -0.81 -8.53
CA LEU A 366 20.59 -1.79 -7.54
C LEU A 366 22.04 -2.21 -7.74
N ALA A 367 22.56 -2.14 -8.97
CA ALA A 367 23.99 -2.42 -9.23
C ALA A 367 24.91 -1.37 -8.59
N GLU A 368 24.44 -0.14 -8.35
CA GLU A 368 25.19 0.92 -7.68
C GLU A 368 25.41 0.66 -6.17
N VAL A 369 24.59 -0.22 -5.57
CA VAL A 369 24.71 -0.56 -4.13
C VAL A 369 25.97 -1.39 -3.91
N LYS A 370 26.93 -0.82 -3.19
CA LYS A 370 28.27 -1.38 -2.86
C LYS A 370 28.21 -2.19 -1.56
N VAL A 371 28.01 -3.48 -1.68
CA VAL A 371 27.91 -4.45 -0.56
C VAL A 371 29.10 -5.41 -0.55
#